data_e8663c70069dc32720e39e024e5aa7de
#
_entry.id   e8663c70069dc32720e39e024e5aa7de
#
_cell.length_a   1.000
_cell.length_b   1.000
_cell.length_c   1.000
_cell.angle_alpha   90.00
_cell.angle_beta   90.00
_cell.angle_gamma   90.00
#
_symmetry.space_group_name_H-M   'P 1'
#
loop_
_entity.id
_entity.type
_entity.pdbx_description
1 polymer ?
#
loop_
_entity_poly.entity_id
_entity_poly.type
_entity_poly.pdbx_seq_one_letter_code
_entity_poly.pdbx_strand_id
1 'polypeptide(L)'
;GRRIFALHYHEPTRDVQFGIPPQAAAGGTRARYMQREAMEFDVVVVGAGPAGLAAAIRLKQQAAAAGSELSVCVLEKGSEVGAHILSGAVIDPVALTELFPDWKARGAPLETPVQEDRFLILTQDKARRIPNWLLPPLMDNHGMYIASLGNVCRWLGQRAEELGVEVFPGFAAAEVLFNDDGSVKGVATGDMGIGRNGQHKDSYAQGMELHAKYTLFA
;
A
#
# COMPACT_ATOMS: atom_id res chain seq x y z
N GLY A 1 1.93 33.68 0.69
CA GLY A 1 2.70 33.31 -0.49
C GLY A 1 3.13 31.87 -0.37
N ARG A 2 2.48 30.96 -1.12
CA ARG A 2 2.85 29.53 -1.20
C ARG A 2 4.15 29.42 -1.99
N ARG A 3 5.21 28.94 -1.38
CA ARG A 3 6.42 28.53 -2.10
C ARG A 3 6.26 27.09 -2.54
N ILE A 4 6.09 26.88 -3.84
CA ILE A 4 6.18 25.57 -4.48
C ILE A 4 7.65 25.26 -4.64
N PHE A 5 8.17 24.25 -3.94
CA PHE A 5 9.48 23.68 -4.23
C PHE A 5 9.34 22.70 -5.39
N ALA A 6 9.75 23.11 -6.58
CA ALA A 6 9.95 22.19 -7.69
C ALA A 6 11.31 21.48 -7.48
N LEU A 7 11.26 20.19 -7.14
CA LEU A 7 12.42 19.32 -7.26
C LEU A 7 12.69 19.11 -8.75
N HIS A 8 13.77 19.70 -9.26
CA HIS A 8 14.34 19.34 -10.56
C HIS A 8 14.94 17.94 -10.42
N TYR A 9 14.22 16.95 -10.94
CA TYR A 9 14.74 15.61 -11.12
C TYR A 9 15.65 15.63 -12.37
N HIS A 10 16.93 15.44 -12.15
CA HIS A 10 17.88 15.24 -13.24
C HIS A 10 17.72 13.78 -13.69
N GLU A 11 17.14 13.55 -14.86
CA GLU A 11 17.05 12.24 -15.46
C GLU A 11 18.46 11.69 -15.71
N PRO A 12 18.84 10.54 -15.13
CA PRO A 12 19.92 9.75 -15.70
C PRO A 12 19.34 9.01 -16.90
N THR A 13 19.80 9.38 -18.09
CA THR A 13 19.59 8.63 -19.32
C THR A 13 20.13 7.20 -19.14
N ARG A 14 19.29 6.29 -18.69
CA ARG A 14 19.42 4.86 -18.92
C ARG A 14 18.17 4.43 -19.62
N ASP A 15 18.30 4.12 -20.91
CA ASP A 15 17.34 3.32 -21.65
C ASP A 15 17.14 1.99 -20.90
N VAL A 16 16.22 1.96 -19.96
CA VAL A 16 15.68 0.71 -19.46
C VAL A 16 14.71 0.25 -20.53
N GLN A 17 15.23 -0.46 -21.53
CA GLN A 17 14.40 -1.28 -22.39
C GLN A 17 13.74 -2.34 -21.47
N PHE A 18 12.51 -2.10 -21.10
CA PHE A 18 11.61 -3.17 -20.67
C PHE A 18 11.45 -4.07 -21.92
N GLY A 19 12.26 -5.13 -21.98
CA GLY A 19 12.09 -6.16 -22.97
C GLY A 19 10.71 -6.80 -22.75
N ILE A 20 9.77 -6.47 -23.63
CA ILE A 20 8.57 -7.27 -23.79
C ILE A 20 9.08 -8.68 -24.14
N PRO A 21 8.79 -9.72 -23.34
CA PRO A 21 9.20 -11.06 -23.71
C PRO A 21 8.60 -11.36 -25.09
N PRO A 22 9.36 -11.99 -26.01
CA PRO A 22 8.86 -12.29 -27.33
C PRO A 22 7.60 -13.15 -27.18
N GLN A 23 6.53 -12.76 -27.87
CA GLN A 23 5.32 -13.57 -28.00
C GLN A 23 5.73 -15.00 -28.35
N ALA A 24 5.45 -15.94 -27.45
CA ALA A 24 5.69 -17.34 -27.66
C ALA A 24 4.95 -17.75 -28.94
N ALA A 25 5.71 -18.26 -29.92
CA ALA A 25 5.21 -18.74 -31.20
C ALA A 25 4.01 -19.65 -30.98
N ALA A 26 2.95 -19.38 -31.70
CA ALA A 26 1.75 -20.21 -31.79
C ALA A 26 2.14 -21.61 -32.30
N GLY A 27 2.15 -22.62 -31.44
CA GLY A 27 2.47 -23.99 -31.86
C GLY A 27 2.76 -24.91 -30.66
N GLY A 28 1.92 -24.95 -29.67
CA GLY A 28 1.99 -25.94 -28.60
C GLY A 28 0.62 -26.07 -27.94
N THR A 29 0.18 -27.30 -27.82
CA THR A 29 -1.04 -27.81 -27.22
C THR A 29 -1.62 -26.82 -26.22
N ARG A 30 -2.77 -26.24 -26.54
CA ARG A 30 -3.57 -25.39 -25.66
C ARG A 30 -3.90 -26.21 -24.41
N ALA A 31 -2.96 -26.23 -23.44
CA ALA A 31 -3.29 -26.67 -22.11
C ALA A 31 -4.57 -25.90 -21.75
N ARG A 32 -5.62 -26.62 -21.35
CA ARG A 32 -6.84 -26.02 -20.81
C ARG A 32 -6.41 -25.15 -19.63
N TYR A 33 -6.11 -23.88 -19.87
CA TYR A 33 -6.11 -22.90 -18.82
C TYR A 33 -7.53 -22.92 -18.27
N MET A 34 -7.71 -23.51 -17.11
CA MET A 34 -8.94 -23.32 -16.37
C MET A 34 -9.09 -21.81 -16.23
N GLN A 35 -10.21 -21.30 -16.75
CA GLN A 35 -10.49 -19.88 -16.75
C GLN A 35 -10.50 -19.43 -15.28
N ARG A 36 -9.62 -18.48 -14.93
CA ARG A 36 -9.60 -17.93 -13.58
C ARG A 36 -10.96 -17.26 -13.30
N GLU A 37 -11.43 -17.38 -12.09
CA GLU A 37 -12.57 -16.58 -11.65
C GLU A 37 -12.18 -15.11 -11.68
N ALA A 38 -13.13 -14.27 -12.11
CA ALA A 38 -12.90 -12.83 -12.23
C ALA A 38 -13.92 -12.05 -11.38
N MET A 39 -13.44 -11.02 -10.70
CA MET A 39 -14.26 -10.03 -9.99
C MET A 39 -14.03 -8.66 -10.64
N GLU A 40 -15.07 -7.83 -10.65
CA GLU A 40 -14.99 -6.49 -11.24
C GLU A 40 -15.16 -5.41 -10.18
N PHE A 41 -14.30 -4.40 -10.24
CA PHE A 41 -14.30 -3.24 -9.37
C PHE A 41 -14.14 -1.95 -10.17
N ASP A 42 -14.52 -0.82 -9.60
CA ASP A 42 -14.14 0.47 -10.16
C ASP A 42 -12.66 0.75 -9.92
N VAL A 43 -12.16 0.42 -8.72
CA VAL A 43 -10.76 0.62 -8.33
C VAL A 43 -10.21 -0.59 -7.60
N VAL A 44 -9.07 -1.07 -8.06
CA VAL A 44 -8.23 -2.06 -7.36
C VAL A 44 -6.99 -1.36 -6.81
N VAL A 45 -6.73 -1.51 -5.52
CA VAL A 45 -5.53 -1.01 -4.86
C VAL A 45 -4.65 -2.19 -4.47
N VAL A 46 -3.42 -2.20 -4.92
CA VAL A 46 -2.44 -3.24 -4.61
C VAL A 46 -1.53 -2.75 -3.49
N GLY A 47 -1.72 -3.31 -2.30
CA GLY A 47 -1.00 -2.99 -1.08
C GLY A 47 -1.88 -2.31 -0.03
N ALA A 48 -2.04 -2.96 1.16
CA ALA A 48 -2.74 -2.41 2.31
C ALA A 48 -1.77 -1.69 3.28
N GLY A 49 -0.79 -0.99 2.72
CA GLY A 49 0.05 -0.05 3.45
C GLY A 49 -0.68 1.26 3.74
N PRO A 50 -0.02 2.22 4.44
CA PRO A 50 -0.64 3.51 4.77
C PRO A 50 -1.16 4.25 3.54
N ALA A 51 -0.41 4.23 2.44
CA ALA A 51 -0.75 4.93 1.21
C ALA A 51 -1.98 4.30 0.53
N GLY A 52 -2.00 2.97 0.36
CA GLY A 52 -3.12 2.27 -0.28
C GLY A 52 -4.41 2.39 0.51
N LEU A 53 -4.34 2.20 1.82
CA LEU A 53 -5.51 2.35 2.70
C LEU A 53 -6.03 3.80 2.72
N ALA A 54 -5.13 4.79 2.81
CA ALA A 54 -5.54 6.19 2.76
C ALA A 54 -6.20 6.55 1.42
N ALA A 55 -5.67 6.03 0.30
CA ALA A 55 -6.26 6.23 -1.02
C ALA A 55 -7.66 5.61 -1.11
N ALA A 56 -7.83 4.36 -0.68
CA ALA A 56 -9.10 3.66 -0.69
C ALA A 56 -10.16 4.37 0.18
N ILE A 57 -9.79 4.76 1.40
CA ILE A 57 -10.65 5.53 2.31
C ILE A 57 -11.08 6.85 1.66
N ARG A 58 -10.12 7.60 1.11
CA ARG A 58 -10.40 8.90 0.50
C ARG A 58 -11.32 8.79 -0.71
N LEU A 59 -11.13 7.79 -1.54
CA LEU A 59 -12.01 7.49 -2.67
C LEU A 59 -13.45 7.25 -2.21
N LYS A 60 -13.66 6.41 -1.18
CA LYS A 60 -14.99 6.14 -0.62
C LYS A 60 -15.62 7.38 0.00
N GLN A 61 -14.83 8.20 0.73
CA GLN A 61 -15.33 9.46 1.30
C GLN A 61 -15.78 10.44 0.22
N GLN A 62 -15.00 10.58 -0.86
CA GLN A 62 -15.33 11.47 -1.96
C GLN A 62 -16.54 10.97 -2.76
N ALA A 63 -16.64 9.67 -3.01
CA ALA A 63 -17.79 9.07 -3.67
C ALA A 63 -19.07 9.32 -2.86
N ALA A 64 -19.03 9.09 -1.55
CA ALA A 64 -20.16 9.35 -0.66
C ALA A 64 -20.57 10.85 -0.66
N ALA A 65 -19.60 11.76 -0.62
CA ALA A 65 -19.86 13.20 -0.69
C ALA A 65 -20.46 13.64 -2.02
N ALA A 66 -20.13 12.93 -3.11
CA ALA A 66 -20.69 13.16 -4.45
C ALA A 66 -22.03 12.44 -4.69
N GLY A 67 -22.53 11.67 -3.71
CA GLY A 67 -23.74 10.84 -3.87
C GLY A 67 -23.60 9.74 -4.90
N SER A 68 -22.38 9.25 -5.15
CA SER A 68 -22.06 8.19 -6.08
C SER A 68 -21.60 6.93 -5.36
N GLU A 69 -21.87 5.78 -5.94
CA GLU A 69 -21.32 4.51 -5.49
C GLU A 69 -20.00 4.23 -6.22
N LEU A 70 -19.03 3.71 -5.49
CA LEU A 70 -17.74 3.31 -6.03
C LEU A 70 -17.33 1.99 -5.38
N SER A 71 -17.13 0.95 -6.19
CA SER A 71 -16.58 -0.33 -5.72
C SER A 71 -15.05 -0.25 -5.64
N VAL A 72 -14.50 -0.46 -4.45
CA VAL A 72 -13.06 -0.39 -4.20
C VAL A 72 -12.63 -1.65 -3.48
N CYS A 73 -11.60 -2.32 -3.99
CA CYS A 73 -10.94 -3.39 -3.25
C CYS A 73 -9.45 -3.08 -3.01
N VAL A 74 -8.91 -3.65 -1.94
CA VAL A 74 -7.50 -3.55 -1.56
C VAL A 74 -6.94 -4.96 -1.41
N LEU A 75 -5.90 -5.28 -2.18
CA LEU A 75 -5.15 -6.52 -2.06
C LEU A 75 -3.99 -6.37 -1.08
N GLU A 76 -3.81 -7.34 -0.19
CA GLU A 76 -2.69 -7.40 0.74
C GLU A 76 -2.05 -8.79 0.68
N LYS A 77 -0.72 -8.84 0.45
CA LYS A 77 0.03 -10.10 0.41
C LYS A 77 0.21 -10.76 1.78
N GLY A 78 0.21 -9.95 2.83
CA GLY A 78 0.29 -10.44 4.21
C GLY A 78 -0.99 -11.14 4.63
N SER A 79 -0.90 -12.08 5.56
CA SER A 79 -2.05 -12.80 6.12
C SER A 79 -3.06 -11.89 6.82
N GLU A 80 -2.64 -10.70 7.19
CA GLU A 80 -3.47 -9.62 7.73
C GLU A 80 -2.85 -8.26 7.38
N VAL A 81 -3.66 -7.21 7.40
CA VAL A 81 -3.18 -5.85 7.22
C VAL A 81 -2.15 -5.50 8.31
N GLY A 82 -1.01 -4.97 7.91
CA GLY A 82 0.07 -4.59 8.83
C GLY A 82 1.02 -5.71 9.23
N ALA A 83 0.82 -6.96 8.79
CA ALA A 83 1.68 -8.10 9.17
C ALA A 83 3.13 -7.94 8.74
N HIS A 84 3.39 -7.32 7.59
CA HIS A 84 4.73 -7.14 7.03
C HIS A 84 5.32 -5.74 7.29
N ILE A 85 4.65 -4.93 8.10
CA ILE A 85 5.10 -3.57 8.41
C ILE A 85 5.98 -3.61 9.66
N LEU A 86 7.17 -3.02 9.56
CA LEU A 86 8.05 -2.87 10.72
C LEU A 86 7.38 -1.96 11.75
N SER A 87 7.46 -2.37 13.00
CA SER A 87 6.96 -1.61 14.14
C SER A 87 7.96 -0.53 14.55
N GLY A 88 7.46 0.55 15.16
CA GLY A 88 8.23 1.66 15.69
C GLY A 88 8.48 2.74 14.64
N ALA A 89 7.55 3.64 14.51
CA ALA A 89 7.64 4.83 13.68
C ALA A 89 7.33 6.09 14.51
N VAL A 90 7.89 7.22 14.09
CA VAL A 90 7.42 8.54 14.48
C VAL A 90 6.50 9.02 13.37
N ILE A 91 5.27 9.34 13.72
CA ILE A 91 4.20 9.65 12.77
C ILE A 91 3.75 11.09 12.97
N ASP A 92 3.81 11.87 11.88
CA ASP A 92 3.15 13.16 11.80
C ASP A 92 1.64 12.90 11.61
N PRO A 93 0.77 13.38 12.51
CA PRO A 93 -0.66 13.12 12.42
C PRO A 93 -1.40 13.96 11.36
N VAL A 94 -0.70 14.83 10.61
CA VAL A 94 -1.32 15.74 9.64
C VAL A 94 -2.17 14.95 8.60
N ALA A 95 -1.59 13.94 7.96
CA ALA A 95 -2.30 13.14 6.96
C ALA A 95 -3.50 12.39 7.57
N LEU A 96 -3.33 11.87 8.80
CA LEU A 96 -4.43 11.21 9.50
C LEU A 96 -5.54 12.20 9.90
N THR A 97 -5.17 13.42 10.27
CA THR A 97 -6.12 14.50 10.62
C THR A 97 -6.89 14.96 9.37
N GLU A 98 -6.25 15.00 8.19
CA GLU A 98 -6.94 15.30 6.94
C GLU A 98 -7.91 14.18 6.53
N LEU A 99 -7.57 12.92 6.81
CA LEU A 99 -8.40 11.77 6.48
C LEU A 99 -9.57 11.61 7.47
N PHE A 100 -9.28 11.75 8.76
CA PHE A 100 -10.23 11.67 9.88
C PHE A 100 -9.93 12.76 10.90
N PRO A 101 -10.60 13.94 10.83
CA PRO A 101 -10.37 15.03 11.79
C PRO A 101 -10.60 14.63 13.25
N ASP A 102 -11.44 13.62 13.47
CA ASP A 102 -11.82 13.07 14.77
C ASP A 102 -11.08 11.75 15.11
N TRP A 103 -9.90 11.50 14.51
CA TRP A 103 -9.16 10.26 14.68
C TRP A 103 -8.88 9.86 16.15
N LYS A 104 -8.69 10.86 17.02
CA LYS A 104 -8.50 10.62 18.47
C LYS A 104 -9.75 10.02 19.11
N ALA A 105 -10.91 10.58 18.80
CA ALA A 105 -12.19 10.09 19.30
C ALA A 105 -12.55 8.71 18.71
N ARG A 106 -12.05 8.40 17.51
CA ARG A 106 -12.19 7.09 16.87
C ARG A 106 -11.19 6.05 17.37
N GLY A 107 -10.34 6.40 18.34
CA GLY A 107 -9.39 5.46 18.90
C GLY A 107 -8.24 5.06 17.97
N ALA A 108 -7.75 5.98 17.13
CA ALA A 108 -6.53 5.73 16.35
C ALA A 108 -5.34 5.46 17.30
N PRO A 109 -4.48 4.47 17.01
CA PRO A 109 -3.43 4.02 17.91
C PRO A 109 -2.20 4.95 17.90
N LEU A 110 -2.42 6.24 18.09
CA LEU A 110 -1.42 7.30 18.25
C LEU A 110 -1.55 7.86 19.69
N GLU A 111 -1.05 7.10 20.67
CA GLU A 111 -1.25 7.41 22.10
C GLU A 111 -0.02 8.05 22.75
N THR A 112 1.17 7.91 22.15
CA THR A 112 2.43 8.36 22.74
C THR A 112 2.97 9.56 21.98
N PRO A 113 2.70 10.81 22.45
CA PRO A 113 3.27 12.00 21.83
C PRO A 113 4.78 12.05 22.07
N VAL A 114 5.52 12.57 21.10
CA VAL A 114 6.95 12.85 21.25
C VAL A 114 7.11 13.98 22.26
N GLN A 115 7.87 13.71 23.34
CA GLN A 115 8.14 14.69 24.39
C GLN A 115 9.51 15.35 24.24
N GLU A 116 10.49 14.61 23.74
CA GLU A 116 11.86 15.10 23.58
C GLU A 116 12.57 14.38 22.44
N ASP A 117 13.31 15.14 21.63
CA ASP A 117 14.26 14.63 20.65
C ASP A 117 15.68 14.74 21.16
N ARG A 118 16.45 13.68 21.02
CA ARG A 118 17.87 13.67 21.35
C ARG A 118 18.68 13.12 20.19
N PHE A 119 19.45 13.96 19.54
CA PHE A 119 20.40 13.52 18.54
C PHE A 119 21.78 13.31 19.20
N LEU A 120 22.29 12.09 19.09
CA LEU A 120 23.53 11.67 19.75
C LEU A 120 24.55 11.19 18.72
N ILE A 121 25.77 11.67 18.81
CA ILE A 121 26.94 11.06 18.15
C ILE A 121 27.54 10.08 19.14
N LEU A 122 27.58 8.82 18.75
CA LEU A 122 28.12 7.73 19.56
C LEU A 122 29.54 7.40 19.13
N THR A 123 30.43 7.24 20.09
CA THR A 123 31.75 6.62 19.95
C THR A 123 31.77 5.32 20.77
N GLN A 124 32.89 4.60 20.77
CA GLN A 124 32.98 3.34 21.55
C GLN A 124 32.66 3.51 23.04
N ASP A 125 33.01 4.67 23.63
CA ASP A 125 32.96 4.92 25.08
C ASP A 125 32.15 6.17 25.45
N LYS A 126 31.67 6.96 24.48
CA LYS A 126 31.04 8.26 24.74
C LYS A 126 29.84 8.49 23.84
N ALA A 127 28.86 9.25 24.38
CA ALA A 127 27.76 9.84 23.65
C ALA A 127 27.85 11.36 23.77
N ARG A 128 27.82 12.07 22.64
CA ARG A 128 27.77 13.52 22.59
C ARG A 128 26.45 13.98 21.98
N ARG A 129 25.70 14.77 22.74
CA ARG A 129 24.45 15.37 22.25
C ARG A 129 24.75 16.54 21.31
N ILE A 130 24.09 16.56 20.15
CA ILE A 130 24.02 17.74 19.29
C ILE A 130 22.77 18.53 19.70
N PRO A 131 22.88 19.85 19.94
CA PRO A 131 21.73 20.68 20.22
C PRO A 131 20.73 20.68 19.06
N ASN A 132 19.44 20.55 19.36
CA ASN A 132 18.40 20.42 18.32
C ASN A 132 18.34 21.63 17.37
N TRP A 133 18.68 22.83 17.84
CA TRP A 133 18.71 24.04 16.99
C TRP A 133 19.77 24.01 15.87
N LEU A 134 20.74 23.10 15.95
CA LEU A 134 21.73 22.85 14.88
C LEU A 134 21.26 21.83 13.83
N LEU A 135 20.13 21.15 14.10
CA LEU A 135 19.61 20.11 13.24
C LEU A 135 18.67 20.72 12.16
N PRO A 136 18.56 20.08 10.99
CA PRO A 136 17.56 20.46 10.00
C PRO A 136 16.14 20.38 10.57
N PRO A 137 15.21 21.27 10.18
CA PRO A 137 13.83 21.25 10.66
C PRO A 137 13.10 19.91 10.46
N LEU A 138 13.50 19.11 9.46
CA LEU A 138 12.95 17.77 9.18
C LEU A 138 13.30 16.74 10.28
N MET A 139 14.21 17.05 11.17
CA MET A 139 14.60 16.22 12.31
C MET A 139 13.91 16.62 13.62
N ASP A 140 13.02 17.61 13.57
CA ASP A 140 12.17 18.02 14.68
C ASP A 140 10.87 17.21 14.65
N ASN A 141 10.67 16.38 15.66
CA ASN A 141 9.47 15.54 15.79
C ASN A 141 8.45 16.12 16.80
N HIS A 142 8.56 17.41 17.13
CA HIS A 142 7.61 18.05 18.04
C HIS A 142 6.18 17.99 17.49
N GLY A 143 5.23 17.52 18.29
CA GLY A 143 3.83 17.33 17.88
C GLY A 143 3.54 16.01 17.15
N MET A 144 4.56 15.19 16.90
CA MET A 144 4.42 13.86 16.32
C MET A 144 4.17 12.79 17.39
N TYR A 145 3.88 11.57 16.96
CA TYR A 145 3.57 10.44 17.82
C TYR A 145 4.47 9.25 17.55
N ILE A 146 4.94 8.60 18.62
CA ILE A 146 5.62 7.32 18.54
C ILE A 146 4.54 6.24 18.48
N ALA A 147 4.52 5.44 17.41
CA ALA A 147 3.49 4.43 17.23
C ALA A 147 4.02 3.21 16.47
N SER A 148 3.27 2.12 16.55
CA SER A 148 3.43 0.97 15.65
C SER A 148 2.69 1.27 14.34
N LEU A 149 3.42 1.40 13.24
CA LEU A 149 2.82 1.63 11.93
C LEU A 149 1.92 0.46 11.50
N GLY A 150 2.24 -0.77 11.91
CA GLY A 150 1.39 -1.93 11.69
C GLY A 150 0.02 -1.79 12.37
N ASN A 151 -0.01 -1.27 13.62
CA ASN A 151 -1.27 -1.02 14.33
C ASN A 151 -2.08 0.10 13.65
N VAL A 152 -1.41 1.15 13.17
CA VAL A 152 -2.07 2.22 12.42
C VAL A 152 -2.69 1.66 11.13
N CYS A 153 -1.99 0.81 10.41
CA CYS A 153 -2.54 0.17 9.19
C CYS A 153 -3.72 -0.74 9.51
N ARG A 154 -3.66 -1.55 10.57
CA ARG A 154 -4.81 -2.36 10.99
C ARG A 154 -6.03 -1.49 11.29
N TRP A 155 -5.83 -0.40 12.01
CA TRP A 155 -6.90 0.54 12.31
C TRP A 155 -7.46 1.19 11.02
N LEU A 156 -6.58 1.62 10.10
CA LEU A 156 -7.01 2.15 8.79
C LEU A 156 -7.76 1.10 7.97
N GLY A 157 -7.33 -0.18 8.00
CA GLY A 157 -8.03 -1.27 7.35
C GLY A 157 -9.47 -1.41 7.83
N GLN A 158 -9.67 -1.41 9.16
CA GLN A 158 -11.01 -1.42 9.76
C GLN A 158 -11.85 -0.22 9.33
N ARG A 159 -11.27 0.98 9.28
CA ARG A 159 -11.97 2.18 8.80
C ARG A 159 -12.32 2.10 7.31
N ALA A 160 -11.46 1.48 6.51
CA ALA A 160 -11.73 1.22 5.09
C ALA A 160 -12.92 0.26 4.91
N GLU A 161 -12.94 -0.84 5.64
CA GLU A 161 -14.04 -1.82 5.63
C GLU A 161 -15.37 -1.19 6.07
N GLU A 162 -15.38 -0.35 7.11
CA GLU A 162 -16.57 0.40 7.54
C GLU A 162 -17.14 1.32 6.47
N LEU A 163 -16.29 1.82 5.57
CA LEU A 163 -16.69 2.62 4.42
C LEU A 163 -17.09 1.78 3.21
N GLY A 164 -17.07 0.44 3.33
CA GLY A 164 -17.42 -0.48 2.27
C GLY A 164 -16.28 -0.70 1.26
N VAL A 165 -15.03 -0.62 1.69
CA VAL A 165 -13.87 -1.13 0.93
C VAL A 165 -13.76 -2.62 1.19
N GLU A 166 -13.60 -3.41 0.14
CA GLU A 166 -13.32 -4.84 0.28
C GLU A 166 -11.81 -5.05 0.45
N VAL A 167 -11.39 -5.54 1.61
CA VAL A 167 -9.98 -5.81 1.89
C VAL A 167 -9.71 -7.30 1.82
N PHE A 168 -8.76 -7.71 0.96
CA PHE A 168 -8.38 -9.10 0.72
C PHE A 168 -6.97 -9.38 1.26
N PRO A 169 -6.82 -9.73 2.55
CA PRO A 169 -5.54 -10.16 3.10
C PRO A 169 -5.21 -11.59 2.64
N GLY A 170 -3.91 -11.89 2.48
CA GLY A 170 -3.42 -13.17 1.98
C GLY A 170 -3.37 -13.27 0.45
N PHE A 171 -3.85 -12.27 -0.29
CA PHE A 171 -3.88 -12.28 -1.75
C PHE A 171 -2.80 -11.35 -2.32
N ALA A 172 -1.73 -11.94 -2.84
CA ALA A 172 -0.67 -11.19 -3.51
C ALA A 172 -1.02 -10.99 -4.99
N ALA A 173 -0.99 -9.75 -5.47
CA ALA A 173 -1.00 -9.49 -6.91
C ALA A 173 0.29 -10.06 -7.53
N ALA A 174 0.15 -10.99 -8.46
CA ALA A 174 1.25 -11.70 -9.10
C ALA A 174 1.46 -11.28 -10.56
N GLU A 175 0.42 -10.77 -11.20
CA GLU A 175 0.44 -10.44 -12.62
C GLU A 175 -0.39 -9.18 -12.88
N VAL A 176 0.07 -8.31 -13.79
CA VAL A 176 -0.72 -7.20 -14.30
C VAL A 176 -1.41 -7.65 -15.57
N LEU A 177 -2.71 -7.49 -15.64
CA LEU A 177 -3.53 -7.84 -16.79
C LEU A 177 -3.70 -6.64 -17.71
N PHE A 178 -3.65 -6.87 -19.01
CA PHE A 178 -3.78 -5.83 -20.03
C PHE A 178 -4.94 -6.14 -20.97
N ASN A 179 -5.59 -5.10 -21.46
CA ASN A 179 -6.52 -5.15 -22.56
C ASN A 179 -5.78 -5.26 -23.91
N ASP A 180 -6.49 -5.56 -24.98
CA ASP A 180 -5.91 -5.66 -26.32
C ASP A 180 -5.28 -4.36 -26.83
N ASP A 181 -5.74 -3.22 -26.32
CA ASP A 181 -5.20 -1.89 -26.61
C ASP A 181 -3.96 -1.52 -25.79
N GLY A 182 -3.50 -2.42 -24.89
CA GLY A 182 -2.37 -2.22 -24.00
C GLY A 182 -2.68 -1.45 -22.72
N SER A 183 -3.91 -1.03 -22.48
CA SER A 183 -4.31 -0.45 -21.20
C SER A 183 -4.38 -1.50 -20.09
N VAL A 184 -4.18 -1.09 -18.84
CA VAL A 184 -4.28 -2.01 -17.70
C VAL A 184 -5.74 -2.40 -17.49
N LYS A 185 -6.01 -3.70 -17.50
CA LYS A 185 -7.32 -4.30 -17.22
C LYS A 185 -7.53 -4.55 -15.74
N GLY A 186 -6.46 -4.81 -15.00
CA GLY A 186 -6.49 -5.17 -13.59
C GLY A 186 -5.27 -5.97 -13.18
N VAL A 187 -5.42 -6.82 -12.19
CA VAL A 187 -4.37 -7.72 -11.71
C VAL A 187 -4.91 -9.14 -11.51
N ALA A 188 -4.01 -10.12 -11.58
CA ALA A 188 -4.31 -11.48 -11.15
C ALA A 188 -3.55 -11.79 -9.86
N THR A 189 -4.19 -12.51 -8.95
CA THR A 189 -3.53 -13.05 -7.75
C THR A 189 -2.75 -14.32 -8.09
N GLY A 190 -1.74 -14.61 -7.30
CA GLY A 190 -1.01 -15.87 -7.40
C GLY A 190 -1.84 -17.06 -6.92
N ASP A 191 -1.53 -18.24 -7.46
CA ASP A 191 -2.10 -19.49 -6.97
C ASP A 191 -1.66 -19.74 -5.52
N MET A 192 -2.57 -20.26 -4.71
CA MET A 192 -2.32 -20.63 -3.32
C MET A 192 -2.12 -22.14 -3.17
N GLY A 193 -1.52 -22.57 -2.05
CA GLY A 193 -1.35 -24.00 -1.77
C GLY A 193 -0.32 -24.71 -2.65
N ILE A 194 0.66 -23.98 -3.20
CA ILE A 194 1.79 -24.57 -3.91
C ILE A 194 2.93 -24.85 -2.91
N GLY A 195 3.43 -26.10 -2.90
CA GLY A 195 4.58 -26.48 -2.10
C GLY A 195 5.89 -25.90 -2.63
N ARG A 196 6.95 -25.88 -1.80
CA ARG A 196 8.30 -25.44 -2.22
C ARG A 196 8.87 -26.25 -3.40
N ASN A 197 8.40 -27.46 -3.60
CA ASN A 197 8.75 -28.36 -4.70
C ASN A 197 7.86 -28.15 -5.95
N GLY A 198 6.99 -27.13 -5.97
CA GLY A 198 6.07 -26.85 -7.08
C GLY A 198 4.82 -27.74 -7.12
N GLN A 199 4.64 -28.67 -6.19
CA GLN A 199 3.48 -29.55 -6.15
C GLN A 199 2.28 -28.86 -5.47
N HIS A 200 1.08 -29.15 -5.96
CA HIS A 200 -0.16 -28.70 -5.36
C HIS A 200 -0.39 -29.47 -4.05
N LYS A 201 -0.73 -28.72 -3.01
CA LYS A 201 -1.21 -29.27 -1.73
C LYS A 201 -2.73 -29.48 -1.78
N ASP A 202 -3.30 -30.15 -0.79
CA ASP A 202 -4.76 -30.30 -0.66
C ASP A 202 -5.49 -28.95 -0.56
N SER A 203 -4.78 -27.91 -0.11
CA SER A 203 -5.26 -26.54 -0.01
C SER A 203 -4.98 -25.70 -1.29
N TYR A 204 -4.70 -26.34 -2.42
CA TYR A 204 -4.49 -25.61 -3.66
C TYR A 204 -5.76 -24.87 -4.08
N ALA A 205 -5.59 -23.58 -4.38
CA ALA A 205 -6.60 -22.75 -5.00
C ALA A 205 -5.95 -21.93 -6.10
N GLN A 206 -6.57 -21.92 -7.27
CA GLN A 206 -6.12 -21.11 -8.39
C GLN A 206 -6.31 -19.63 -8.05
N GLY A 207 -5.38 -18.78 -8.50
CA GLY A 207 -5.51 -17.35 -8.40
C GLY A 207 -6.73 -16.82 -9.17
N MET A 208 -7.25 -15.69 -8.76
CA MET A 208 -8.37 -15.01 -9.40
C MET A 208 -7.91 -13.75 -10.13
N GLU A 209 -8.71 -13.26 -11.05
CA GLU A 209 -8.52 -11.99 -11.72
C GLU A 209 -9.37 -10.90 -11.06
N LEU A 210 -8.79 -9.74 -10.80
CA LEU A 210 -9.51 -8.56 -10.35
C LEU A 210 -9.40 -7.50 -11.45
N HIS A 211 -10.50 -7.31 -12.15
CA HIS A 211 -10.61 -6.33 -13.21
C HIS A 211 -11.01 -4.99 -12.62
N ALA A 212 -10.47 -3.89 -13.14
CA ALA A 212 -10.80 -2.56 -12.63
C ALA A 212 -10.69 -1.50 -13.72
N LYS A 213 -11.47 -0.42 -13.54
CA LYS A 213 -11.31 0.80 -14.36
C LYS A 213 -9.98 1.50 -14.04
N TYR A 214 -9.54 1.44 -12.77
CA TYR A 214 -8.27 1.99 -12.29
C TYR A 214 -7.58 1.01 -11.37
N THR A 215 -6.28 0.84 -11.56
CA THR A 215 -5.42 0.03 -10.68
C THR A 215 -4.36 0.93 -10.06
N LEU A 216 -4.29 0.95 -8.73
CA LEU A 216 -3.31 1.72 -7.95
C LEU A 216 -2.31 0.76 -7.31
N PHE A 217 -1.01 1.00 -7.50
CA PHE A 217 0.07 0.26 -6.82
C PHE A 217 0.62 1.15 -5.70
N ALA A 218 0.58 0.65 -4.42
CA ALA A 218 0.88 1.41 -3.21
C ALA A 218 1.81 0.67 -2.24
#